data_a636fc2978346b76dd93379f6f6d606b
#
_entry.id   a636fc2978346b76dd93379f6f6d606b
#
_cell.length_a   1.000
_cell.length_b   1.000
_cell.length_c   1.000
_cell.angle_alpha   90.00
_cell.angle_beta   90.00
_cell.angle_gamma   90.00
#
_symmetry.space_group_name_H-M   'P 1'
#
loop_
_entity.id
_entity.type
_entity.pdbx_description
1 polymer ?
#
loop_
_entity_poly.entity_id
_entity_poly.type
_entity_poly.pdbx_seq_one_letter_code
_entity_poly.pdbx_strand_id
1 'polypeptide(L)'
;MTRSRTLQLLREWPPGYGGVERVAHELASAWGGCVYSFDPQRQAGHATDSCPVTYPREVLPCSPPIARVQLPWPSRALAQLLLSSKHLHGHLPSPGVLLLLVASKVLRPRRRVTAHWHSFLERSPGLSGHLFLLYQWLALKCLPLLTGVVTTSPTLADALIEQGCSPGQVQVLPCCLSGAQEHQLLAIPPRPVTSGRPMRVLFIGRLASYKRLDWLLNALAELPQGWELHIVGDGPHREAFQALSHSLLGPDAPATFLGQLNETEKLQQIAAADVLVLPSDRSNEAFGIVQLEAMAAGIPALAFERRRSGMGWVCRLKGLPWEQTPDQLAEVLALLMHDPQKRRALGLDARRRYMELFSRDHWIDTLSVWTRSSPPASRR
;
A
#
# COMPACT_ATOMS: atom_id res chain seq x y z
N MET A 1 6.53 -27.70 7.58
CA MET A 1 6.81 -26.55 6.67
C MET A 1 8.32 -26.40 6.51
N THR A 2 8.86 -26.69 5.35
CA THR A 2 10.28 -26.48 5.03
C THR A 2 10.54 -24.97 5.11
N ARG A 3 11.40 -24.55 6.04
CA ARG A 3 11.83 -23.15 6.20
C ARG A 3 12.23 -22.61 4.83
N SER A 4 11.51 -21.61 4.33
CA SER A 4 11.81 -20.95 3.06
C SER A 4 13.25 -20.43 3.09
N ARG A 5 13.95 -20.65 1.97
CA ARG A 5 15.33 -20.20 1.76
C ARG A 5 15.40 -18.80 1.15
N THR A 6 14.39 -17.96 1.42
CA THR A 6 14.27 -16.63 0.83
C THR A 6 14.96 -15.58 1.72
N LEU A 7 15.79 -14.75 1.12
CA LEU A 7 16.31 -13.53 1.72
C LEU A 7 15.53 -12.35 1.18
N GLN A 8 15.05 -11.49 2.05
CA GLN A 8 14.41 -10.25 1.63
C GLN A 8 15.38 -9.07 1.80
N LEU A 9 15.23 -8.08 0.94
CA LEU A 9 16.05 -6.87 0.95
C LEU A 9 15.15 -5.66 0.74
N LEU A 10 15.16 -4.74 1.71
CA LEU A 10 14.46 -3.47 1.63
C LEU A 10 15.28 -2.35 2.27
N ARG A 11 14.89 -1.10 1.99
CA ARG A 11 15.61 0.04 2.54
C ARG A 11 15.31 0.24 4.02
N GLU A 12 14.05 0.16 4.39
CA GLU A 12 13.55 0.46 5.73
C GLU A 12 13.50 -0.80 6.60
N TRP A 13 13.35 -0.62 7.91
CA TRP A 13 13.29 -1.72 8.86
C TRP A 13 11.83 -2.17 9.07
N PRO A 14 11.46 -3.45 8.78
CA PRO A 14 10.10 -3.93 9.02
C PRO A 14 9.91 -4.44 10.46
N PRO A 15 8.67 -4.39 10.99
CA PRO A 15 7.53 -3.71 10.46
C PRO A 15 7.64 -2.20 10.67
N GLY A 16 7.39 -1.42 9.61
CA GLY A 16 7.39 0.04 9.66
C GLY A 16 5.98 0.60 9.49
N TYR A 17 5.89 1.93 9.45
CA TYR A 17 4.61 2.62 9.22
C TYR A 17 4.20 2.65 7.75
N GLY A 18 5.08 2.30 6.81
CA GLY A 18 4.83 2.34 5.38
C GLY A 18 4.20 1.06 4.84
N GLY A 19 3.56 1.17 3.67
CA GLY A 19 2.97 0.01 2.99
C GLY A 19 4.01 -1.02 2.54
N VAL A 20 5.23 -0.57 2.17
CA VAL A 20 6.32 -1.46 1.75
C VAL A 20 6.78 -2.35 2.90
N GLU A 21 7.01 -1.75 4.07
CA GLU A 21 7.46 -2.43 5.27
C GLU A 21 6.41 -3.43 5.78
N ARG A 22 5.12 -3.09 5.67
CA ARG A 22 4.02 -4.00 6.00
C ARG A 22 4.02 -5.23 5.08
N VAL A 23 4.13 -5.03 3.77
CA VAL A 23 4.21 -6.14 2.80
C VAL A 23 5.45 -7.00 3.06
N ALA A 24 6.60 -6.39 3.31
CA ALA A 24 7.83 -7.11 3.63
C ALA A 24 7.69 -7.94 4.92
N HIS A 25 7.03 -7.39 5.94
CA HIS A 25 6.74 -8.09 7.20
C HIS A 25 5.86 -9.31 6.99
N GLU A 26 4.75 -9.17 6.25
CA GLU A 26 3.83 -10.29 5.97
C GLU A 26 4.51 -11.39 5.15
N LEU A 27 5.31 -11.01 4.15
CA LEU A 27 6.12 -11.96 3.37
C LEU A 27 7.16 -12.67 4.24
N ALA A 28 7.85 -11.95 5.13
CA ALA A 28 8.85 -12.54 6.03
C ALA A 28 8.21 -13.50 7.02
N SER A 29 7.04 -13.16 7.55
CA SER A 29 6.27 -13.99 8.47
C SER A 29 5.78 -15.28 7.80
N ALA A 30 5.38 -15.20 6.53
CA ALA A 30 4.90 -16.36 5.77
C ALA A 30 6.03 -17.25 5.23
N TRP A 31 7.11 -16.67 4.70
CA TRP A 31 8.21 -17.45 4.12
C TRP A 31 9.22 -17.94 5.15
N GLY A 32 9.38 -17.22 6.26
CA GLY A 32 10.57 -17.30 7.07
C GLY A 32 11.81 -16.81 6.29
N GLY A 33 12.98 -16.94 6.85
CA GLY A 33 14.22 -16.47 6.25
C GLY A 33 14.67 -15.14 6.84
N CYS A 34 15.75 -14.56 6.30
CA CYS A 34 16.36 -13.36 6.86
C CYS A 34 15.93 -12.12 6.06
N VAL A 35 15.65 -11.05 6.76
CA VAL A 35 15.36 -9.73 6.20
C VAL A 35 16.59 -8.85 6.36
N TYR A 36 17.11 -8.36 5.25
CA TYR A 36 18.21 -7.39 5.20
C TYR A 36 17.65 -6.00 4.99
N SER A 37 18.05 -5.06 5.83
CA SER A 37 17.68 -3.65 5.72
C SER A 37 18.90 -2.75 5.83
N PHE A 38 18.82 -1.54 5.29
CA PHE A 38 19.86 -0.53 5.47
C PHE A 38 19.82 -0.01 6.92
N ASP A 39 20.95 0.55 7.38
CA ASP A 39 21.19 0.93 8.78
C ASP A 39 20.02 1.74 9.38
N PRO A 40 19.39 1.24 10.46
CA PRO A 40 18.27 1.93 11.10
C PRO A 40 18.71 3.06 12.04
N GLN A 41 20.00 3.25 12.35
CA GLN A 41 20.46 4.27 13.32
C GLN A 41 20.01 5.68 12.98
N ARG A 42 19.66 5.93 11.74
CA ARG A 42 19.14 7.22 11.25
C ARG A 42 17.61 7.29 11.19
N GLN A 43 16.94 6.18 11.44
CA GLN A 43 15.50 6.08 11.58
C GLN A 43 15.07 6.08 13.05
N ALA A 44 16.01 6.26 13.97
CA ALA A 44 15.86 6.20 15.43
C ALA A 44 15.01 7.32 16.06
N GLY A 45 13.87 7.60 15.49
CA GLY A 45 12.79 8.36 16.11
C GLY A 45 11.48 7.58 16.08
N HIS A 46 11.47 6.39 15.50
CA HIS A 46 10.27 5.59 15.34
C HIS A 46 10.39 4.31 16.17
N ALA A 47 9.43 4.11 17.07
CA ALA A 47 9.31 2.98 17.99
C ALA A 47 9.09 1.64 17.25
N THR A 48 10.01 1.26 16.36
CA THR A 48 9.94 0.04 15.56
C THR A 48 10.49 -1.19 16.28
N ASP A 49 11.17 -1.01 17.40
CA ASP A 49 11.77 -2.11 18.18
C ASP A 49 10.77 -2.82 19.12
N SER A 50 9.56 -2.28 19.28
CA SER A 50 8.54 -2.83 20.19
C SER A 50 7.69 -3.95 19.58
N CYS A 51 7.77 -4.21 18.27
CA CYS A 51 7.00 -5.28 17.65
C CYS A 51 7.85 -6.57 17.56
N PRO A 52 7.50 -7.63 18.30
CA PRO A 52 8.22 -8.90 18.23
C PRO A 52 8.04 -9.50 16.83
N VAL A 53 9.14 -9.82 16.17
CA VAL A 53 9.14 -10.49 14.86
C VAL A 53 9.66 -11.91 15.00
N THR A 54 9.13 -12.83 14.18
CA THR A 54 9.49 -14.26 14.21
C THR A 54 10.62 -14.62 13.25
N TYR A 55 11.11 -13.65 12.48
CA TYR A 55 12.16 -13.83 11.47
C TYR A 55 13.42 -13.06 11.84
N PRO A 56 14.63 -13.57 11.50
CA PRO A 56 15.87 -12.86 11.71
C PRO A 56 15.98 -11.62 10.83
N ARG A 57 16.57 -10.56 11.37
CA ARG A 57 16.83 -9.29 10.69
C ARG A 57 18.32 -8.99 10.74
N GLU A 58 18.87 -8.55 9.61
CA GLU A 58 20.28 -8.19 9.44
C GLU A 58 20.41 -6.77 8.92
N VAL A 59 21.31 -6.01 9.52
CA VAL A 59 21.59 -4.63 9.10
C VAL A 59 22.71 -4.62 8.06
N LEU A 60 22.47 -3.92 6.96
CA LEU A 60 23.48 -3.58 5.97
C LEU A 60 24.01 -2.17 6.28
N PRO A 61 25.25 -2.02 6.75
CA PRO A 61 25.88 -0.71 6.88
C PRO A 61 25.83 0.03 5.54
N CYS A 62 25.45 1.31 5.57
CA CYS A 62 25.27 2.08 4.35
C CYS A 62 25.70 3.53 4.52
N SER A 63 25.82 4.22 3.39
CA SER A 63 26.10 5.66 3.35
C SER A 63 24.97 6.47 4.00
N PRO A 64 25.26 7.71 4.43
CA PRO A 64 24.21 8.70 4.69
C PRO A 64 23.23 8.79 3.51
N PRO A 65 21.93 9.01 3.78
CA PRO A 65 20.96 9.21 2.71
C PRO A 65 21.25 10.55 1.98
N ILE A 66 21.60 10.47 0.71
CA ILE A 66 21.68 11.62 -0.19
C ILE A 66 20.48 11.52 -1.12
N ALA A 67 19.56 12.50 -1.06
CA ALA A 67 18.31 12.49 -1.83
C ALA A 67 17.54 11.13 -1.74
N ARG A 68 17.50 10.52 -0.55
CA ARG A 68 16.91 9.19 -0.27
C ARG A 68 17.68 8.01 -0.89
N VAL A 69 18.81 8.23 -1.51
CA VAL A 69 19.70 7.17 -1.99
C VAL A 69 20.66 6.77 -0.88
N GLN A 70 20.73 5.50 -0.57
CA GLN A 70 21.69 4.90 0.36
C GLN A 70 22.41 3.79 -0.38
N LEU A 71 23.72 3.78 -0.26
CA LEU A 71 24.57 2.75 -0.86
C LEU A 71 25.18 1.89 0.25
N PRO A 72 25.13 0.56 0.12
CA PRO A 72 25.69 -0.33 1.12
C PRO A 72 27.23 -0.22 1.17
N TRP A 73 27.77 -0.24 2.39
CA TRP A 73 29.23 -0.34 2.60
C TRP A 73 29.68 -1.81 2.52
N PRO A 74 30.92 -2.07 2.09
CA PRO A 74 31.51 -3.38 2.20
C PRO A 74 31.45 -3.91 3.64
N SER A 75 30.82 -5.08 3.80
CA SER A 75 30.63 -5.70 5.11
C SER A 75 30.43 -7.21 4.99
N ARG A 76 30.60 -7.93 6.10
CA ARG A 76 30.30 -9.38 6.14
C ARG A 76 28.86 -9.68 5.77
N ALA A 77 27.91 -8.89 6.25
CA ALA A 77 26.48 -9.04 5.93
C ALA A 77 26.22 -8.85 4.42
N LEU A 78 26.85 -7.85 3.79
CA LEU A 78 26.76 -7.65 2.33
C LEU A 78 27.36 -8.81 1.55
N ALA A 79 28.53 -9.31 1.97
CA ALA A 79 29.16 -10.47 1.34
C ALA A 79 28.28 -11.72 1.48
N GLN A 80 27.71 -11.97 2.65
CA GLN A 80 26.76 -13.07 2.89
C GLN A 80 25.51 -12.95 2.01
N LEU A 81 24.96 -11.76 1.87
CA LEU A 81 23.80 -11.50 0.99
C LEU A 81 24.12 -11.82 -0.47
N LEU A 82 25.23 -11.28 -0.99
CA LEU A 82 25.60 -11.43 -2.41
C LEU A 82 26.08 -12.84 -2.76
N LEU A 83 26.83 -13.48 -1.86
CA LEU A 83 27.38 -14.82 -2.08
C LEU A 83 26.40 -15.95 -1.77
N SER A 84 25.25 -15.67 -1.19
CA SER A 84 24.23 -16.67 -0.90
C SER A 84 23.64 -17.26 -2.18
N SER A 85 23.37 -18.56 -2.17
CA SER A 85 22.61 -19.25 -3.24
C SER A 85 21.08 -19.18 -3.03
N LYS A 86 20.62 -18.67 -1.87
CA LYS A 86 19.20 -18.57 -1.53
C LYS A 86 18.49 -17.58 -2.46
N HIS A 87 17.19 -17.75 -2.66
CA HIS A 87 16.33 -16.79 -3.35
C HIS A 87 16.50 -15.40 -2.72
N LEU A 88 16.72 -14.37 -3.52
CA LEU A 88 16.77 -12.98 -3.10
C LEU A 88 15.54 -12.24 -3.63
N HIS A 89 14.77 -11.62 -2.73
CA HIS A 89 13.60 -10.83 -3.03
C HIS A 89 13.79 -9.41 -2.54
N GLY A 90 13.79 -8.42 -3.42
CA GLY A 90 14.00 -7.01 -3.06
C GLY A 90 12.78 -6.16 -3.30
N HIS A 91 12.60 -5.13 -2.45
CA HIS A 91 11.47 -4.22 -2.49
C HIS A 91 11.84 -2.90 -3.18
N LEU A 92 11.12 -2.56 -4.25
CA LEU A 92 11.34 -1.38 -5.09
C LEU A 92 10.10 -0.44 -5.04
N PRO A 93 10.29 0.88 -5.19
CA PRO A 93 11.49 1.57 -5.66
C PRO A 93 12.51 1.87 -4.54
N SER A 94 13.76 1.49 -4.77
CA SER A 94 14.91 1.86 -3.93
C SER A 94 16.20 1.66 -4.72
N PRO A 95 17.01 2.72 -4.99
CA PRO A 95 18.23 2.61 -5.80
C PRO A 95 19.24 1.62 -5.23
N GLY A 96 19.50 1.64 -3.93
CA GLY A 96 20.45 0.71 -3.30
C GLY A 96 19.97 -0.75 -3.34
N VAL A 97 18.67 -0.99 -3.18
CA VAL A 97 18.07 -2.33 -3.33
C VAL A 97 18.24 -2.82 -4.78
N LEU A 98 17.88 -1.99 -5.77
CA LEU A 98 18.05 -2.33 -7.18
C LEU A 98 19.49 -2.70 -7.51
N LEU A 99 20.46 -1.90 -7.06
CA LEU A 99 21.87 -2.16 -7.25
C LEU A 99 22.27 -3.55 -6.76
N LEU A 100 21.84 -3.93 -5.55
CA LEU A 100 22.16 -5.23 -4.97
C LEU A 100 21.44 -6.40 -5.66
N LEU A 101 20.20 -6.21 -6.15
CA LEU A 101 19.50 -7.21 -6.96
C LEU A 101 20.26 -7.48 -8.27
N VAL A 102 20.63 -6.43 -8.99
CA VAL A 102 21.37 -6.53 -10.25
C VAL A 102 22.75 -7.14 -10.01
N ALA A 103 23.51 -6.63 -9.03
CA ALA A 103 24.82 -7.19 -8.66
C ALA A 103 24.71 -8.67 -8.30
N SER A 104 23.72 -9.07 -7.51
CA SER A 104 23.49 -10.48 -7.17
C SER A 104 23.18 -11.34 -8.41
N LYS A 105 22.44 -10.80 -9.37
CA LYS A 105 22.11 -11.53 -10.61
C LYS A 105 23.32 -11.67 -11.53
N VAL A 106 24.15 -10.62 -11.62
CA VAL A 106 25.40 -10.64 -12.41
C VAL A 106 26.43 -11.61 -11.79
N LEU A 107 26.64 -11.52 -10.49
CA LEU A 107 27.61 -12.38 -9.78
C LEU A 107 27.16 -13.86 -9.76
N ARG A 108 25.85 -14.10 -9.76
CA ARG A 108 25.26 -15.44 -9.72
C ARG A 108 24.08 -15.56 -10.71
N PRO A 109 24.33 -15.73 -12.01
CA PRO A 109 23.28 -15.74 -13.05
C PRO A 109 22.18 -16.79 -12.82
N ARG A 110 22.53 -17.93 -12.19
CA ARG A 110 21.57 -19.00 -11.86
C ARG A 110 20.76 -18.74 -10.58
N ARG A 111 21.12 -17.70 -9.80
CA ARG A 111 20.38 -17.35 -8.59
C ARG A 111 18.99 -16.86 -8.95
N ARG A 112 17.97 -17.31 -8.21
CA ARG A 112 16.64 -16.72 -8.26
C ARG A 112 16.69 -15.35 -7.59
N VAL A 113 16.49 -14.29 -8.35
CA VAL A 113 16.45 -12.89 -7.89
C VAL A 113 15.16 -12.29 -8.38
N THR A 114 14.31 -11.83 -7.47
CA THR A 114 13.00 -11.24 -7.80
C THR A 114 12.85 -9.87 -7.17
N ALA A 115 12.03 -9.03 -7.76
CA ALA A 115 11.70 -7.72 -7.25
C ALA A 115 10.19 -7.62 -6.92
N HIS A 116 9.87 -6.95 -5.83
CA HIS A 116 8.52 -6.47 -5.54
C HIS A 116 8.44 -4.99 -5.95
N TRP A 117 7.67 -4.72 -6.99
CA TRP A 117 7.42 -3.35 -7.46
C TRP A 117 6.18 -2.80 -6.77
N HIS A 118 6.38 -1.88 -5.81
CA HIS A 118 5.29 -1.37 -4.98
C HIS A 118 4.55 -0.20 -5.61
N SER A 119 5.25 0.73 -6.28
CA SER A 119 4.65 1.92 -6.84
C SER A 119 5.52 2.53 -7.93
N PHE A 120 4.90 3.27 -8.84
CA PHE A 120 5.59 4.15 -9.76
C PHE A 120 5.87 5.50 -9.08
N LEU A 121 7.03 6.08 -9.38
CA LEU A 121 7.39 7.42 -8.94
C LEU A 121 6.82 8.43 -9.93
N GLU A 122 6.26 9.51 -9.41
CA GLU A 122 5.77 10.60 -10.22
C GLU A 122 6.71 11.80 -10.22
N ARG A 123 6.55 12.63 -11.26
CA ARG A 123 7.35 13.85 -11.39
C ARG A 123 7.07 14.77 -10.20
N SER A 124 8.12 15.11 -9.47
CA SER A 124 8.10 16.15 -8.46
C SER A 124 8.95 17.34 -8.93
N PRO A 125 8.66 18.56 -8.45
CA PRO A 125 9.44 19.73 -8.81
C PRO A 125 10.90 19.60 -8.34
N GLY A 126 11.81 20.24 -9.09
CA GLY A 126 13.22 20.34 -8.75
C GLY A 126 14.10 19.18 -9.27
N LEU A 127 15.41 19.33 -9.04
CA LEU A 127 16.43 18.39 -9.54
C LEU A 127 16.24 16.97 -9.00
N SER A 128 15.84 16.83 -7.75
CA SER A 128 15.58 15.54 -7.14
C SER A 128 14.47 14.75 -7.86
N GLY A 129 13.45 15.44 -8.37
CA GLY A 129 12.38 14.83 -9.15
C GLY A 129 12.88 14.21 -10.45
N HIS A 130 13.78 14.90 -11.16
CA HIS A 130 14.40 14.36 -12.38
C HIS A 130 15.29 13.15 -12.09
N LEU A 131 16.06 13.18 -11.01
CA LEU A 131 16.88 12.05 -10.58
C LEU A 131 16.03 10.82 -10.23
N PHE A 132 14.87 11.00 -9.59
CA PHE A 132 13.95 9.89 -9.31
C PHE A 132 13.32 9.31 -10.59
N LEU A 133 12.99 10.12 -11.58
CA LEU A 133 12.49 9.63 -12.85
C LEU A 133 13.58 8.90 -13.65
N LEU A 134 14.81 9.40 -13.64
CA LEU A 134 15.96 8.71 -14.24
C LEU A 134 16.20 7.35 -13.56
N TYR A 135 16.18 7.33 -12.22
CA TYR A 135 16.27 6.09 -11.46
C TYR A 135 15.14 5.11 -11.86
N GLN A 136 13.90 5.59 -11.93
CA GLN A 136 12.76 4.74 -12.32
C GLN A 136 12.95 4.16 -13.71
N TRP A 137 13.37 4.98 -14.66
CA TRP A 137 13.67 4.51 -16.01
C TRP A 137 14.74 3.42 -16.03
N LEU A 138 15.86 3.63 -15.32
CA LEU A 138 16.91 2.62 -15.16
C LEU A 138 16.38 1.36 -14.49
N ALA A 139 15.60 1.49 -13.42
CA ALA A 139 15.00 0.38 -12.70
C ALA A 139 14.13 -0.48 -13.63
N LEU A 140 13.25 0.15 -14.40
CA LEU A 140 12.37 -0.53 -15.36
C LEU A 140 13.18 -1.27 -16.45
N LYS A 141 14.33 -0.73 -16.89
CA LYS A 141 15.24 -1.42 -17.83
C LYS A 141 15.99 -2.59 -17.19
N CYS A 142 16.18 -2.58 -15.86
CA CYS A 142 16.83 -3.66 -15.14
C CYS A 142 15.87 -4.78 -14.74
N LEU A 143 14.58 -4.52 -14.57
CA LEU A 143 13.60 -5.55 -14.16
C LEU A 143 13.58 -6.79 -15.07
N PRO A 144 13.64 -6.69 -16.41
CA PRO A 144 13.67 -7.87 -17.29
C PRO A 144 14.90 -8.79 -17.09
N LEU A 145 15.98 -8.30 -16.47
CA LEU A 145 17.16 -9.09 -16.13
C LEU A 145 16.93 -10.01 -14.92
N LEU A 146 15.94 -9.71 -14.10
CA LEU A 146 15.62 -10.47 -12.90
C LEU A 146 14.84 -11.75 -13.26
N THR A 147 14.75 -12.66 -12.31
CA THR A 147 14.03 -13.93 -12.52
C THR A 147 12.51 -13.73 -12.53
N GLY A 148 12.01 -12.72 -11.84
CA GLY A 148 10.59 -12.39 -11.80
C GLY A 148 10.33 -11.06 -11.08
N VAL A 149 9.16 -10.51 -11.33
CA VAL A 149 8.68 -9.27 -10.73
C VAL A 149 7.30 -9.52 -10.14
N VAL A 150 7.11 -9.08 -8.91
CA VAL A 150 5.82 -9.12 -8.22
C VAL A 150 5.30 -7.70 -8.07
N THR A 151 4.01 -7.53 -8.20
CA THR A 151 3.35 -6.24 -7.94
C THR A 151 1.99 -6.44 -7.29
N THR A 152 1.37 -5.37 -6.81
CA THR A 152 0.22 -5.45 -5.90
C THR A 152 -1.14 -5.49 -6.62
N SER A 153 -1.20 -5.18 -7.92
CA SER A 153 -2.46 -5.15 -8.66
C SER A 153 -2.27 -5.48 -10.15
N PRO A 154 -3.33 -5.92 -10.85
CA PRO A 154 -3.31 -6.09 -12.30
C PRO A 154 -2.93 -4.79 -13.04
N THR A 155 -3.45 -3.65 -12.62
CA THR A 155 -3.13 -2.33 -13.23
C THR A 155 -1.62 -2.03 -13.20
N LEU A 156 -0.94 -2.37 -12.09
CA LEU A 156 0.51 -2.21 -12.02
C LEU A 156 1.23 -3.27 -12.85
N ALA A 157 0.70 -4.49 -12.93
CA ALA A 157 1.27 -5.55 -13.75
C ALA A 157 1.25 -5.15 -15.24
N ASP A 158 0.10 -4.67 -15.72
CA ASP A 158 -0.05 -4.18 -17.10
C ASP A 158 0.94 -3.03 -17.38
N ALA A 159 1.06 -2.08 -16.45
CA ALA A 159 2.01 -0.99 -16.57
C ALA A 159 3.47 -1.47 -16.62
N LEU A 160 3.84 -2.52 -15.91
CA LEU A 160 5.18 -3.12 -15.97
C LEU A 160 5.43 -3.84 -17.31
N ILE A 161 4.42 -4.52 -17.83
CA ILE A 161 4.47 -5.19 -19.14
C ILE A 161 4.63 -4.15 -20.26
N GLU A 162 3.89 -3.04 -20.21
CA GLU A 162 4.05 -1.90 -21.12
C GLU A 162 5.48 -1.32 -21.09
N GLN A 163 6.18 -1.42 -19.95
CA GLN A 163 7.55 -0.95 -19.80
C GLN A 163 8.63 -1.99 -20.17
N GLY A 164 8.23 -3.16 -20.68
CA GLY A 164 9.12 -4.17 -21.25
C GLY A 164 9.35 -5.42 -20.39
N CYS A 165 8.63 -5.60 -19.29
CA CYS A 165 8.61 -6.89 -18.60
C CYS A 165 7.79 -7.91 -19.40
N SER A 166 8.25 -9.17 -19.45
CA SER A 166 7.46 -10.23 -20.09
C SER A 166 6.22 -10.57 -19.25
N PRO A 167 5.05 -10.88 -19.86
CA PRO A 167 3.87 -11.27 -19.10
C PRO A 167 4.11 -12.46 -18.15
N GLY A 168 4.88 -13.46 -18.57
CA GLY A 168 5.24 -14.59 -17.72
C GLY A 168 6.22 -14.31 -16.58
N GLN A 169 6.84 -13.11 -16.58
CA GLN A 169 7.75 -12.66 -15.54
C GLN A 169 7.03 -11.87 -14.45
N VAL A 170 5.91 -11.23 -14.78
CA VAL A 170 5.15 -10.37 -13.85
C VAL A 170 4.04 -11.17 -13.19
N GLN A 171 3.95 -11.07 -11.87
CA GLN A 171 2.91 -11.72 -11.07
C GLN A 171 2.26 -10.71 -10.14
N VAL A 172 0.96 -10.92 -9.87
CA VAL A 172 0.18 -10.08 -8.95
C VAL A 172 0.07 -10.80 -7.61
N LEU A 173 0.51 -10.14 -6.56
CA LEU A 173 0.28 -10.51 -5.17
C LEU A 173 -0.28 -9.28 -4.45
N PRO A 174 -1.59 -9.18 -4.24
CA PRO A 174 -2.19 -8.05 -3.53
C PRO A 174 -1.61 -7.86 -2.14
N CYS A 175 -1.74 -6.66 -1.57
CA CYS A 175 -1.50 -6.48 -0.14
C CYS A 175 -2.53 -7.27 0.67
N CYS A 176 -2.17 -7.66 1.88
CA CYS A 176 -3.08 -8.29 2.83
C CYS A 176 -3.05 -7.53 4.17
N LEU A 177 -4.05 -7.79 5.00
CA LEU A 177 -4.06 -7.42 6.40
C LEU A 177 -3.28 -8.45 7.23
N SER A 178 -2.79 -8.05 8.41
CA SER A 178 -2.30 -9.04 9.38
C SER A 178 -3.46 -9.92 9.87
N GLY A 179 -3.15 -11.15 10.31
CA GLY A 179 -4.20 -12.05 10.80
C GLY A 179 -5.01 -11.47 11.97
N ALA A 180 -4.35 -10.71 12.85
CA ALA A 180 -5.03 -10.05 13.97
C ALA A 180 -5.98 -8.94 13.49
N GLN A 181 -5.52 -8.08 12.57
CA GLN A 181 -6.36 -7.02 12.00
C GLN A 181 -7.54 -7.60 11.23
N GLU A 182 -7.30 -8.60 10.38
CA GLU A 182 -8.37 -9.27 9.63
C GLU A 182 -9.43 -9.84 10.55
N HIS A 183 -9.03 -10.58 11.58
CA HIS A 183 -9.95 -11.17 12.55
C HIS A 183 -10.81 -10.09 13.24
N GLN A 184 -10.20 -8.99 13.69
CA GLN A 184 -10.91 -7.90 14.35
C GLN A 184 -11.90 -7.19 13.41
N LEU A 185 -11.51 -6.93 12.16
CA LEU A 185 -12.36 -6.23 11.18
C LEU A 185 -13.51 -7.10 10.69
N LEU A 186 -13.27 -8.39 10.46
CA LEU A 186 -14.32 -9.34 10.08
C LEU A 186 -15.34 -9.58 11.22
N ALA A 187 -14.92 -9.42 12.47
CA ALA A 187 -15.81 -9.51 13.63
C ALA A 187 -16.78 -8.31 13.75
N ILE A 188 -16.53 -7.19 13.05
CA ILE A 188 -17.43 -6.03 13.05
C ILE A 188 -18.75 -6.44 12.36
N PRO A 189 -19.90 -6.37 13.05
CA PRO A 189 -21.17 -6.73 12.43
C PRO A 189 -21.54 -5.72 11.33
N PRO A 190 -22.26 -6.16 10.28
CA PRO A 190 -22.79 -5.26 9.28
C PRO A 190 -23.65 -4.18 9.93
N ARG A 191 -23.40 -2.94 9.57
CA ARG A 191 -24.11 -1.80 10.17
C ARG A 191 -25.61 -1.87 9.92
N PRO A 192 -26.44 -1.64 10.94
CA PRO A 192 -27.88 -1.57 10.74
C PRO A 192 -28.23 -0.36 9.86
N VAL A 193 -29.26 -0.50 9.05
CA VAL A 193 -29.85 0.62 8.33
C VAL A 193 -30.64 1.47 9.34
N THR A 194 -30.08 2.61 9.72
CA THR A 194 -30.73 3.56 10.63
C THR A 194 -31.08 4.82 9.87
N SER A 195 -32.32 5.25 9.99
CA SER A 195 -32.80 6.54 9.48
C SER A 195 -32.51 7.65 10.50
N GLY A 196 -32.29 8.87 10.05
CA GLY A 196 -32.23 10.05 10.89
C GLY A 196 -30.88 10.41 11.52
N ARG A 197 -29.80 9.69 11.23
CA ARG A 197 -28.44 10.08 11.60
C ARG A 197 -27.61 10.53 10.38
N PRO A 198 -26.64 11.42 10.56
CA PRO A 198 -25.73 11.77 9.49
C PRO A 198 -24.94 10.57 8.94
N MET A 199 -24.67 10.59 7.63
CA MET A 199 -23.74 9.64 7.00
C MET A 199 -22.31 9.96 7.43
N ARG A 200 -21.63 9.00 8.05
CA ARG A 200 -20.23 9.18 8.46
C ARG A 200 -19.28 8.81 7.35
N VAL A 201 -18.61 9.82 6.80
CA VAL A 201 -17.53 9.70 5.83
C VAL A 201 -16.21 9.61 6.60
N LEU A 202 -15.36 8.67 6.24
CA LEU A 202 -14.07 8.45 6.88
C LEU A 202 -12.93 8.64 5.88
N PHE A 203 -11.95 9.45 6.26
CA PHE A 203 -10.65 9.56 5.60
C PHE A 203 -9.58 9.04 6.55
N ILE A 204 -8.70 8.14 6.06
CA ILE A 204 -7.52 7.66 6.81
C ILE A 204 -6.28 7.83 5.95
N GLY A 205 -5.31 8.61 6.43
CA GLY A 205 -4.04 8.74 5.74
C GLY A 205 -3.21 9.93 6.17
N ARG A 206 -1.96 9.97 5.68
CA ARG A 206 -1.09 11.12 5.90
C ARG A 206 -1.66 12.36 5.22
N LEU A 207 -1.73 13.47 5.94
CA LEU A 207 -2.19 14.75 5.41
C LEU A 207 -1.11 15.39 4.53
N ALA A 208 -1.02 14.89 3.30
CA ALA A 208 -0.07 15.33 2.26
C ALA A 208 -0.83 15.71 0.99
N SER A 209 -0.25 16.57 0.16
CA SER A 209 -0.90 17.14 -1.02
C SER A 209 -1.47 16.10 -1.99
N TYR A 210 -0.77 14.98 -2.20
CA TYR A 210 -1.22 13.91 -3.12
C TYR A 210 -2.41 13.08 -2.59
N LYS A 211 -2.74 13.21 -1.31
CA LYS A 211 -3.91 12.54 -0.72
C LYS A 211 -5.23 13.25 -1.03
N ARG A 212 -5.14 14.48 -1.55
CA ARG A 212 -6.26 15.25 -2.11
C ARG A 212 -7.49 15.29 -1.20
N LEU A 213 -7.25 15.50 0.11
CA LEU A 213 -8.37 15.75 1.03
C LEU A 213 -9.19 16.99 0.62
N ASP A 214 -8.57 17.94 -0.10
CA ASP A 214 -9.23 19.09 -0.72
C ASP A 214 -10.37 18.66 -1.67
N TRP A 215 -10.19 17.60 -2.46
CA TRP A 215 -11.26 17.10 -3.35
C TRP A 215 -12.44 16.52 -2.56
N LEU A 216 -12.17 15.82 -1.46
CA LEU A 216 -13.23 15.33 -0.59
C LEU A 216 -13.99 16.47 0.09
N LEU A 217 -13.27 17.49 0.60
CA LEU A 217 -13.89 18.65 1.22
C LEU A 217 -14.78 19.43 0.23
N ASN A 218 -14.30 19.65 -1.00
CA ASN A 218 -15.10 20.28 -2.05
C ASN A 218 -16.36 19.45 -2.40
N ALA A 219 -16.20 18.14 -2.58
CA ALA A 219 -17.34 17.27 -2.88
C ALA A 219 -18.40 17.28 -1.76
N LEU A 220 -17.98 17.31 -0.50
CA LEU A 220 -18.90 17.39 0.63
C LEU A 220 -19.57 18.75 0.77
N ALA A 221 -18.90 19.83 0.36
CA ALA A 221 -19.47 21.18 0.34
C ALA A 221 -20.63 21.33 -0.65
N GLU A 222 -20.69 20.49 -1.69
CA GLU A 222 -21.80 20.46 -2.65
C GLU A 222 -23.03 19.71 -2.14
N LEU A 223 -22.88 18.93 -1.05
CA LEU A 223 -23.96 18.13 -0.52
C LEU A 223 -24.82 18.89 0.49
N PRO A 224 -26.13 18.60 0.56
CA PRO A 224 -26.97 19.10 1.65
C PRO A 224 -26.51 18.53 3.00
N GLN A 225 -26.98 19.12 4.09
CA GLN A 225 -26.73 18.60 5.44
C GLN A 225 -27.15 17.12 5.58
N GLY A 226 -26.54 16.39 6.49
CA GLY A 226 -26.83 14.97 6.72
C GLY A 226 -25.62 14.06 6.58
N TRP A 227 -24.44 14.63 6.64
CA TRP A 227 -23.17 13.91 6.70
C TRP A 227 -22.24 14.48 7.79
N GLU A 228 -21.28 13.68 8.20
CA GLU A 228 -20.16 14.06 9.06
C GLU A 228 -18.85 13.48 8.50
N LEU A 229 -17.75 14.21 8.58
CA LEU A 229 -16.44 13.78 8.09
C LEU A 229 -15.47 13.58 9.25
N HIS A 230 -14.92 12.38 9.37
CA HIS A 230 -13.85 12.06 10.29
C HIS A 230 -12.53 11.88 9.52
N ILE A 231 -11.50 12.64 9.93
CA ILE A 231 -10.19 12.67 9.28
C ILE A 231 -9.16 12.12 10.26
N VAL A 232 -8.66 10.91 9.97
CA VAL A 232 -7.65 10.22 10.77
C VAL A 232 -6.30 10.34 10.09
N GLY A 233 -5.31 10.82 10.82
CA GLY A 233 -3.95 11.00 10.36
C GLY A 233 -3.42 12.40 10.60
N ASP A 234 -2.15 12.58 10.30
CA ASP A 234 -1.43 13.84 10.44
C ASP A 234 -0.48 14.06 9.26
N GLY A 235 0.05 15.25 9.11
CA GLY A 235 0.98 15.54 8.03
C GLY A 235 1.18 17.04 7.77
N PRO A 236 2.09 17.37 6.84
CA PRO A 236 2.54 18.73 6.60
C PRO A 236 1.45 19.67 6.08
N HIS A 237 0.32 19.16 5.61
CA HIS A 237 -0.79 19.97 5.08
C HIS A 237 -2.01 20.03 6.03
N ARG A 238 -1.84 19.61 7.30
CA ARG A 238 -2.94 19.61 8.28
C ARG A 238 -3.59 20.97 8.42
N GLU A 239 -2.81 22.01 8.71
CA GLU A 239 -3.29 23.37 8.90
C GLU A 239 -3.99 23.91 7.63
N ALA A 240 -3.41 23.66 6.46
CA ALA A 240 -4.00 24.07 5.19
C ALA A 240 -5.36 23.39 4.94
N PHE A 241 -5.49 22.10 5.25
CA PHE A 241 -6.77 21.39 5.12
C PHE A 241 -7.80 21.82 6.17
N GLN A 242 -7.38 22.17 7.39
CA GLN A 242 -8.27 22.73 8.41
C GLN A 242 -8.79 24.11 7.97
N ALA A 243 -7.91 24.97 7.47
CA ALA A 243 -8.30 26.28 6.93
C ALA A 243 -9.25 26.16 5.74
N LEU A 244 -8.99 25.22 4.82
CA LEU A 244 -9.87 24.95 3.70
C LEU A 244 -11.23 24.43 4.16
N SER A 245 -11.27 23.49 5.09
CA SER A 245 -12.51 22.96 5.69
C SER A 245 -13.35 24.09 6.28
N HIS A 246 -12.72 24.95 7.08
CA HIS A 246 -13.40 26.12 7.66
C HIS A 246 -13.94 27.09 6.60
N SER A 247 -13.16 27.33 5.54
CA SER A 247 -13.56 28.24 4.45
C SER A 247 -14.72 27.70 3.63
N LEU A 248 -14.74 26.39 3.34
CA LEU A 248 -15.76 25.76 2.49
C LEU A 248 -17.04 25.43 3.24
N LEU A 249 -16.91 24.98 4.48
CA LEU A 249 -17.99 24.35 5.24
C LEU A 249 -18.46 25.20 6.41
N GLY A 250 -17.74 26.29 6.72
CA GLY A 250 -18.02 27.18 7.85
C GLY A 250 -17.41 26.72 9.19
N PRO A 251 -17.54 27.55 10.24
CA PRO A 251 -16.93 27.29 11.55
C PRO A 251 -17.51 26.05 12.27
N ASP A 252 -18.80 25.79 12.07
CA ASP A 252 -19.53 24.65 12.67
C ASP A 252 -19.54 23.42 11.75
N ALA A 253 -18.55 23.33 10.87
CA ALA A 253 -18.46 22.24 9.89
C ALA A 253 -18.47 20.86 10.57
N PRO A 254 -19.24 19.90 10.06
CA PRO A 254 -19.25 18.52 10.56
C PRO A 254 -18.01 17.74 10.11
N ALA A 255 -16.83 18.34 10.22
CA ALA A 255 -15.53 17.78 9.84
C ALA A 255 -14.56 17.79 11.04
N THR A 256 -14.17 16.62 11.50
CA THR A 256 -13.35 16.44 12.69
C THR A 256 -11.97 15.89 12.32
N PHE A 257 -10.91 16.62 12.65
CA PHE A 257 -9.51 16.22 12.48
C PHE A 257 -9.01 15.50 13.74
N LEU A 258 -9.01 14.18 13.73
CA LEU A 258 -8.71 13.32 14.89
C LEU A 258 -7.19 13.16 15.15
N GLY A 259 -6.34 13.57 14.22
CA GLY A 259 -4.89 13.34 14.34
C GLY A 259 -4.51 11.87 14.15
N GLN A 260 -3.32 11.51 14.64
CA GLN A 260 -2.88 10.12 14.62
C GLN A 260 -3.60 9.34 15.73
N LEU A 261 -4.18 8.21 15.37
CA LEU A 261 -4.86 7.29 16.28
C LEU A 261 -4.05 6.00 16.43
N ASN A 262 -4.17 5.35 17.58
CA ASN A 262 -3.69 4.00 17.74
C ASN A 262 -4.60 2.99 16.99
N GLU A 263 -4.17 1.72 16.89
CA GLU A 263 -4.91 0.69 16.13
C GLU A 263 -6.33 0.47 16.68
N THR A 264 -6.52 0.51 17.99
CA THR A 264 -7.84 0.33 18.62
C THR A 264 -8.77 1.49 18.30
N GLU A 265 -8.30 2.72 18.44
CA GLU A 265 -9.05 3.92 18.11
C GLU A 265 -9.38 3.98 16.61
N LYS A 266 -8.43 3.60 15.75
CA LYS A 266 -8.66 3.50 14.30
C LYS A 266 -9.75 2.48 13.97
N LEU A 267 -9.74 1.31 14.60
CA LEU A 267 -10.79 0.30 14.43
C LEU A 267 -12.15 0.82 14.85
N GLN A 268 -12.25 1.62 15.92
CA GLN A 268 -13.50 2.26 16.33
C GLN A 268 -13.99 3.24 15.27
N GLN A 269 -13.11 4.04 14.67
CA GLN A 269 -13.49 4.94 13.57
C GLN A 269 -13.97 4.16 12.34
N ILE A 270 -13.31 3.08 11.98
CA ILE A 270 -13.76 2.20 10.88
C ILE A 270 -15.13 1.61 11.21
N ALA A 271 -15.31 1.01 12.38
CA ALA A 271 -16.60 0.42 12.80
C ALA A 271 -17.74 1.45 12.81
N ALA A 272 -17.42 2.71 13.05
CA ALA A 272 -18.39 3.80 13.07
C ALA A 272 -18.66 4.43 11.70
N ALA A 273 -17.86 4.17 10.68
CA ALA A 273 -17.97 4.79 9.36
C ALA A 273 -19.08 4.16 8.49
N ASP A 274 -19.61 4.90 7.56
CA ASP A 274 -20.57 4.48 6.53
C ASP A 274 -19.93 4.31 5.17
N VAL A 275 -18.87 5.08 4.91
CA VAL A 275 -18.06 5.03 3.68
C VAL A 275 -16.65 5.50 4.00
N LEU A 276 -15.65 4.83 3.42
CA LEU A 276 -14.26 5.30 3.43
C LEU A 276 -13.95 5.94 2.07
N VAL A 277 -13.31 7.11 2.07
CA VAL A 277 -12.88 7.80 0.84
C VAL A 277 -11.37 7.95 0.84
N LEU A 278 -10.72 7.46 -0.22
CA LEU A 278 -9.30 7.61 -0.50
C LEU A 278 -9.13 8.43 -1.78
N PRO A 279 -9.18 9.78 -1.71
CA PRO A 279 -9.22 10.65 -2.89
C PRO A 279 -7.85 10.91 -3.52
N SER A 280 -6.87 10.06 -3.29
CA SER A 280 -5.50 10.22 -3.76
C SER A 280 -5.43 10.35 -5.30
N ASP A 281 -4.57 11.25 -5.80
CA ASP A 281 -4.44 11.55 -7.23
C ASP A 281 -3.20 10.95 -7.90
N ARG A 282 -2.29 10.34 -7.14
CA ARG A 282 -0.99 9.91 -7.65
C ARG A 282 -0.74 8.41 -7.51
N SER A 283 0.09 7.89 -8.40
CA SER A 283 0.56 6.51 -8.40
C SER A 283 1.43 6.15 -7.17
N ASN A 284 1.85 7.13 -6.38
CA ASN A 284 2.46 6.91 -5.07
C ASN A 284 1.53 6.17 -4.11
N GLU A 285 0.21 6.36 -4.25
CA GLU A 285 -0.80 5.53 -3.63
C GLU A 285 -1.10 4.35 -4.55
N ALA A 286 -0.25 3.35 -4.49
CA ALA A 286 -0.32 2.25 -5.43
C ALA A 286 -1.45 1.25 -5.16
N PHE A 287 -1.93 1.16 -3.91
CA PHE A 287 -2.90 0.16 -3.50
C PHE A 287 -3.94 0.68 -2.50
N GLY A 288 -3.49 1.42 -1.46
CA GLY A 288 -4.36 1.94 -0.41
C GLY A 288 -4.85 0.85 0.55
N ILE A 289 -3.97 0.32 1.41
CA ILE A 289 -4.29 -0.77 2.35
C ILE A 289 -5.50 -0.44 3.23
N VAL A 290 -5.74 0.83 3.55
CA VAL A 290 -6.91 1.27 4.33
C VAL A 290 -8.24 0.88 3.69
N GLN A 291 -8.27 0.69 2.37
CA GLN A 291 -9.46 0.19 1.66
C GLN A 291 -9.77 -1.25 2.08
N LEU A 292 -8.73 -2.09 2.28
CA LEU A 292 -8.92 -3.45 2.77
C LEU A 292 -9.52 -3.46 4.18
N GLU A 293 -9.08 -2.52 5.02
CA GLU A 293 -9.59 -2.37 6.38
C GLU A 293 -11.10 -2.04 6.36
N ALA A 294 -11.51 -1.09 5.52
CA ALA A 294 -12.92 -0.74 5.34
C ALA A 294 -13.74 -1.90 4.74
N MET A 295 -13.23 -2.52 3.68
CA MET A 295 -13.91 -3.62 2.99
C MET A 295 -14.10 -4.84 3.91
N ALA A 296 -13.08 -5.23 4.68
CA ALA A 296 -13.16 -6.29 5.68
C ALA A 296 -14.20 -5.97 6.76
N ALA A 297 -14.34 -4.71 7.17
CA ALA A 297 -15.38 -4.25 8.09
C ALA A 297 -16.79 -4.18 7.46
N GLY A 298 -16.94 -4.44 6.17
CA GLY A 298 -18.20 -4.36 5.46
C GLY A 298 -18.64 -2.94 5.14
N ILE A 299 -17.68 -2.06 4.86
CA ILE A 299 -17.88 -0.65 4.55
C ILE A 299 -17.39 -0.41 3.12
N PRO A 300 -18.17 0.23 2.24
CA PRO A 300 -17.71 0.57 0.90
C PRO A 300 -16.55 1.55 0.97
N ALA A 301 -15.52 1.32 0.16
CA ALA A 301 -14.42 2.23 -0.04
C ALA A 301 -14.54 2.89 -1.42
N LEU A 302 -14.23 4.17 -1.49
CA LEU A 302 -14.21 4.95 -2.73
C LEU A 302 -12.78 5.40 -3.00
N ALA A 303 -12.27 5.10 -4.20
CA ALA A 303 -10.97 5.60 -4.67
C ALA A 303 -11.02 5.78 -6.17
N PHE A 304 -10.17 6.65 -6.70
CA PHE A 304 -10.16 6.97 -8.12
C PHE A 304 -9.40 5.94 -8.96
N GLU A 305 -9.87 5.72 -10.17
CA GLU A 305 -9.11 4.97 -11.17
C GLU A 305 -7.93 5.84 -11.63
N ARG A 306 -6.73 5.29 -11.53
CA ARG A 306 -5.50 5.99 -11.95
C ARG A 306 -4.59 5.03 -12.70
N ARG A 307 -4.07 5.48 -13.80
CA ARG A 307 -3.02 4.76 -14.51
C ARG A 307 -1.82 4.54 -13.57
N ARG A 308 -1.29 3.34 -13.50
CA ARG A 308 -0.16 2.96 -12.62
C ARG A 308 -0.49 2.99 -11.12
N SER A 309 -1.77 2.83 -10.77
CA SER A 309 -2.22 2.63 -9.39
C SER A 309 -3.31 1.58 -9.34
N GLY A 310 -3.27 0.73 -8.32
CA GLY A 310 -4.30 -0.28 -8.10
C GLY A 310 -5.47 0.17 -7.25
N MET A 311 -5.49 1.44 -6.78
CA MET A 311 -6.53 1.93 -5.85
C MET A 311 -7.95 1.67 -6.36
N GLY A 312 -8.23 2.09 -7.60
CA GLY A 312 -9.55 1.91 -8.21
C GLY A 312 -9.92 0.44 -8.40
N TRP A 313 -8.94 -0.40 -8.76
CA TRP A 313 -9.16 -1.85 -8.86
C TRP A 313 -9.51 -2.47 -7.51
N VAL A 314 -8.88 -2.06 -6.41
CA VAL A 314 -9.15 -2.61 -5.07
C VAL A 314 -10.61 -2.41 -4.68
N CYS A 315 -11.11 -1.20 -4.74
CA CYS A 315 -12.46 -0.84 -4.26
C CYS A 315 -13.57 -0.96 -5.32
N ARG A 316 -13.27 -1.46 -6.52
CA ARG A 316 -14.26 -1.54 -7.60
C ARG A 316 -15.44 -2.42 -7.22
N LEU A 317 -16.62 -1.82 -7.12
CA LEU A 317 -17.88 -2.49 -6.81
C LEU A 317 -18.83 -2.41 -8.01
N LYS A 318 -19.33 -3.55 -8.49
CA LYS A 318 -20.20 -3.62 -9.67
C LYS A 318 -21.53 -2.88 -9.49
N GLY A 319 -22.03 -2.81 -8.25
CA GLY A 319 -23.29 -2.15 -7.93
C GLY A 319 -23.20 -0.63 -7.75
N LEU A 320 -21.99 -0.05 -7.85
CA LEU A 320 -21.79 1.39 -7.69
C LEU A 320 -21.60 2.05 -9.05
N PRO A 321 -22.58 2.85 -9.53
CA PRO A 321 -22.55 3.45 -10.86
C PRO A 321 -21.70 4.71 -10.88
N TRP A 322 -20.38 4.57 -10.94
CA TRP A 322 -19.45 5.67 -11.15
C TRP A 322 -18.17 5.22 -11.86
N GLU A 323 -17.51 6.14 -12.53
CA GLU A 323 -16.29 5.87 -13.30
C GLU A 323 -15.01 6.05 -12.47
N GLN A 324 -15.15 6.23 -11.17
CA GLN A 324 -14.03 6.44 -10.23
C GLN A 324 -13.21 7.69 -10.58
N THR A 325 -13.88 8.77 -10.95
CA THR A 325 -13.27 10.08 -11.25
C THR A 325 -13.56 11.08 -10.14
N PRO A 326 -12.71 12.11 -9.96
CA PRO A 326 -12.94 13.15 -8.95
C PRO A 326 -14.24 13.92 -9.16
N ASP A 327 -14.61 14.17 -10.41
CA ASP A 327 -15.78 14.98 -10.81
C ASP A 327 -17.11 14.31 -10.40
N GLN A 328 -17.12 12.98 -10.26
CA GLN A 328 -18.28 12.22 -9.82
C GLN A 328 -18.33 11.99 -8.32
N LEU A 329 -17.35 12.48 -7.53
CA LEU A 329 -17.27 12.16 -6.11
C LEU A 329 -18.47 12.70 -5.33
N ALA A 330 -18.91 13.91 -5.62
CA ALA A 330 -20.09 14.51 -4.98
C ALA A 330 -21.36 13.70 -5.28
N GLU A 331 -21.58 13.33 -6.55
CA GLU A 331 -22.74 12.54 -6.97
C GLU A 331 -22.82 11.18 -6.29
N VAL A 332 -21.70 10.47 -6.21
CA VAL A 332 -21.67 9.15 -5.58
C VAL A 332 -21.84 9.23 -4.06
N LEU A 333 -21.31 10.27 -3.42
CA LEU A 333 -21.54 10.52 -2.00
C LEU A 333 -23.00 10.90 -1.74
N ALA A 334 -23.62 11.72 -2.58
CA ALA A 334 -25.06 12.03 -2.51
C ALA A 334 -25.92 10.76 -2.62
N LEU A 335 -25.63 9.90 -3.60
CA LEU A 335 -26.30 8.61 -3.76
C LEU A 335 -26.19 7.75 -2.49
N LEU A 336 -25.00 7.63 -1.90
CA LEU A 336 -24.77 6.86 -0.70
C LEU A 336 -25.45 7.49 0.54
N MET A 337 -25.59 8.80 0.57
CA MET A 337 -26.24 9.52 1.65
C MET A 337 -27.77 9.30 1.62
N HIS A 338 -28.38 9.37 0.44
CA HIS A 338 -29.83 9.26 0.28
C HIS A 338 -30.36 7.83 0.34
N ASP A 339 -29.49 6.82 0.05
CA ASP A 339 -29.89 5.41 0.06
C ASP A 339 -29.06 4.57 1.05
N PRO A 340 -29.46 4.53 2.34
CA PRO A 340 -28.80 3.71 3.35
C PRO A 340 -28.87 2.20 3.09
N GLN A 341 -29.91 1.73 2.37
CA GLN A 341 -30.02 0.30 2.02
C GLN A 341 -28.99 -0.07 0.96
N LYS A 342 -28.84 0.74 -0.09
CA LYS A 342 -27.81 0.58 -1.11
C LYS A 342 -26.42 0.66 -0.50
N ARG A 343 -26.16 1.63 0.37
CA ARG A 343 -24.90 1.78 1.09
C ARG A 343 -24.54 0.51 1.88
N ARG A 344 -25.51 -0.08 2.58
CA ARG A 344 -25.34 -1.37 3.28
C ARG A 344 -25.07 -2.52 2.30
N ALA A 345 -25.81 -2.62 1.22
CA ALA A 345 -25.63 -3.66 0.21
C ALA A 345 -24.21 -3.59 -0.39
N LEU A 346 -23.75 -2.38 -0.73
CA LEU A 346 -22.38 -2.15 -1.21
C LEU A 346 -21.32 -2.51 -0.17
N GLY A 347 -21.57 -2.27 1.11
CA GLY A 347 -20.67 -2.71 2.18
C GLY A 347 -20.54 -4.23 2.27
N LEU A 348 -21.64 -4.96 2.09
CA LEU A 348 -21.62 -6.43 2.04
C LEU A 348 -20.88 -6.94 0.78
N ASP A 349 -21.07 -6.29 -0.36
CA ASP A 349 -20.34 -6.59 -1.61
C ASP A 349 -18.85 -6.29 -1.47
N ALA A 350 -18.48 -5.21 -0.79
CA ALA A 350 -17.09 -4.88 -0.46
C ALA A 350 -16.45 -5.98 0.40
N ARG A 351 -17.15 -6.44 1.46
CA ARG A 351 -16.66 -7.55 2.31
C ARG A 351 -16.53 -8.84 1.51
N ARG A 352 -17.50 -9.16 0.64
CA ARG A 352 -17.42 -10.34 -0.24
C ARG A 352 -16.19 -10.25 -1.15
N ARG A 353 -15.99 -9.12 -1.81
CA ARG A 353 -14.80 -8.87 -2.64
C ARG A 353 -13.50 -8.98 -1.84
N TYR A 354 -13.47 -8.46 -0.60
CA TYR A 354 -12.33 -8.62 0.30
C TYR A 354 -12.02 -10.11 0.52
N MET A 355 -13.03 -10.91 0.89
CA MET A 355 -12.85 -12.34 1.17
C MET A 355 -12.36 -13.11 -0.07
N GLU A 356 -12.87 -12.77 -1.25
CA GLU A 356 -12.53 -13.44 -2.51
C GLU A 356 -11.12 -13.12 -3.02
N LEU A 357 -10.62 -11.89 -2.82
CA LEU A 357 -9.40 -11.42 -3.48
C LEU A 357 -8.27 -11.03 -2.52
N PHE A 358 -8.57 -10.68 -1.27
CA PHE A 358 -7.64 -10.03 -0.37
C PHE A 358 -7.54 -10.68 1.01
N SER A 359 -8.40 -11.67 1.31
CA SER A 359 -8.33 -12.38 2.59
C SER A 359 -6.94 -13.02 2.78
N ARG A 360 -6.53 -13.17 4.02
CA ARG A 360 -5.23 -13.74 4.34
C ARG A 360 -5.06 -15.17 3.79
N ASP A 361 -6.10 -15.97 3.81
CA ASP A 361 -6.07 -17.33 3.26
C ASP A 361 -5.85 -17.29 1.75
N HIS A 362 -6.59 -16.47 1.01
CA HIS A 362 -6.40 -16.28 -0.43
C HIS A 362 -4.98 -15.76 -0.74
N TRP A 363 -4.47 -14.84 0.07
CA TRP A 363 -3.13 -14.31 -0.07
C TRP A 363 -2.05 -15.39 0.13
N ILE A 364 -2.20 -16.25 1.16
CA ILE A 364 -1.28 -17.38 1.44
C ILE A 364 -1.31 -18.38 0.27
N ASP A 365 -2.47 -18.68 -0.25
CA ASP A 365 -2.63 -19.59 -1.40
C ASP A 365 -1.94 -19.02 -2.66
N THR A 366 -2.18 -17.75 -2.97
CA THR A 366 -1.53 -17.03 -4.07
C THR A 366 0.00 -17.02 -3.92
N LEU A 367 0.49 -16.72 -2.71
CA LEU A 367 1.91 -16.76 -2.38
C LEU A 367 2.51 -18.16 -2.56
N SER A 368 1.77 -19.20 -2.19
CA SER A 368 2.21 -20.60 -2.31
C SER A 368 2.32 -21.03 -3.78
N VAL A 369 1.40 -20.61 -4.63
CA VAL A 369 1.44 -20.84 -6.08
C VAL A 369 2.65 -20.14 -6.68
N TRP A 370 2.87 -18.87 -6.35
CA TRP A 370 4.03 -18.11 -6.85
C TRP A 370 5.36 -18.74 -6.45
N THR A 371 5.48 -19.25 -5.23
CA THR A 371 6.73 -19.90 -4.78
C THR A 371 7.03 -21.20 -5.50
N ARG A 372 5.99 -21.94 -5.97
CA ARG A 372 6.11 -23.21 -6.70
C ARG A 372 6.32 -23.02 -8.20
N SER A 373 5.62 -22.08 -8.82
CA SER A 373 5.58 -21.87 -10.27
C SER A 373 6.80 -21.17 -10.86
N SER A 374 7.73 -20.73 -10.04
CA SER A 374 8.98 -20.18 -10.58
C SER A 374 9.88 -21.33 -11.04
N PRO A 375 10.25 -21.39 -12.33
CA PRO A 375 11.04 -22.49 -12.87
C PRO A 375 12.37 -22.62 -12.10
N PRO A 376 12.84 -23.84 -11.85
CA PRO A 376 14.22 -24.03 -11.45
C PRO A 376 15.11 -23.40 -12.52
N ALA A 377 16.14 -22.66 -12.10
CA ALA A 377 17.10 -22.08 -13.02
C ALA A 377 17.45 -23.12 -14.09
N SER A 378 17.10 -22.83 -15.35
CA SER A 378 17.30 -23.74 -16.45
C SER A 378 18.72 -24.32 -16.42
N ARG A 379 18.83 -25.64 -16.38
CA ARG A 379 20.07 -26.34 -16.70
C ARG A 379 20.37 -26.04 -18.18
N ARG A 380 21.21 -25.06 -18.46
CA ARG A 380 21.98 -24.93 -19.68
C ARG A 380 23.45 -24.86 -19.32
#